data_6323b0c6599e6fa77c0178c3f8b1d7ac
#
_entry.id   6323b0c6599e6fa77c0178c3f8b1d7ac
#
_cell.length_a   1.000
_cell.length_b   1.000
_cell.length_c   1.000
_cell.angle_alpha   90.00
_cell.angle_beta   90.00
_cell.angle_gamma   90.00
#
_symmetry.space_group_name_H-M   'P 1'
#
loop_
_entity.id
_entity.type
_entity.pdbx_description
1 polymer ?
#
loop_
_entity_poly.entity_id
_entity_poly.type
_entity_poly.pdbx_seq_one_letter_code
_entity_poly.pdbx_strand_id
1 'polypeptide(L)'
;MSSFTMQLKEIQPSQLYISEVKLKKVRTFLEDVDPRSLDPIPIKRIGDTTFFTDGHTKALALLEQGVEEIEVFWDEDDLDWLQYLICVSWCEEAKIRTIADLQNRVVDHSTYRRLWHKRCDTMQKEAEEGHYQGVHTPKIMDPEEKSRITELVLRALPAWFGIEEALQSYVRGVADTEFFAVQVGDRPVGFISILEHNEFTSEIYCMGIYEEVHRRGLGKELLRAAEACLRQEKKKFFTVKTLGDSHPDPGYRQTRQFYRSKGFFPLEESKGIWAGTPCLVMVKPLD
;
A
#
# COMPACT_ATOMS: atom_id res chain seq x y z
N MET A 1 7.66 3.95 23.33
CA MET A 1 7.41 2.96 22.24
C MET A 1 7.90 1.62 22.73
N SER A 2 7.14 0.54 22.54
CA SER A 2 7.60 -0.81 22.89
C SER A 2 8.52 -1.30 21.77
N SER A 3 9.76 -1.69 22.12
CA SER A 3 10.67 -2.36 21.18
C SER A 3 10.49 -3.87 21.26
N PHE A 4 10.91 -4.55 20.20
CA PHE A 4 10.95 -6.01 20.10
C PHE A 4 12.08 -6.43 19.17
N THR A 5 12.42 -7.71 19.16
CA THR A 5 13.54 -8.23 18.40
C THR A 5 13.08 -8.80 17.06
N MET A 6 13.86 -8.56 15.99
CA MET A 6 13.58 -9.08 14.65
C MET A 6 14.88 -9.44 13.91
N GLN A 7 14.82 -10.47 13.06
CA GLN A 7 15.93 -10.87 12.21
C GLN A 7 16.19 -9.84 11.11
N LEU A 8 17.43 -9.41 10.94
CA LEU A 8 17.83 -8.44 9.91
C LEU A 8 17.42 -8.85 8.48
N LYS A 9 17.46 -10.16 8.19
CA LYS A 9 17.11 -10.71 6.87
C LYS A 9 15.61 -10.64 6.54
N GLU A 10 14.75 -10.38 7.53
CA GLU A 10 13.30 -10.29 7.38
C GLU A 10 12.83 -8.87 7.11
N ILE A 11 13.75 -7.89 7.15
CA ILE A 11 13.42 -6.48 6.99
C ILE A 11 13.96 -5.98 5.65
N GLN A 12 13.05 -5.59 4.77
CA GLN A 12 13.34 -5.06 3.44
C GLN A 12 13.98 -3.67 3.53
N PRO A 13 15.12 -3.40 2.85
CA PRO A 13 15.62 -2.03 2.70
C PRO A 13 14.69 -1.13 1.88
N SER A 14 14.63 0.14 2.27
CA SER A 14 13.99 1.22 1.50
C SER A 14 15.01 2.26 1.00
N GLN A 15 16.27 1.88 0.89
CA GLN A 15 17.38 2.74 0.47
C GLN A 15 18.32 2.00 -0.45
N LEU A 16 18.68 2.60 -1.60
CA LEU A 16 19.51 1.97 -2.65
C LEU A 16 21.02 1.99 -2.37
N TYR A 17 21.51 2.92 -1.58
CA TYR A 17 22.95 3.15 -1.37
C TYR A 17 23.23 3.49 0.09
N ILE A 18 24.43 3.15 0.55
CA ILE A 18 24.96 3.55 1.85
C ILE A 18 26.08 4.58 1.65
N SER A 19 26.08 5.63 2.46
CA SER A 19 27.17 6.59 2.46
C SER A 19 28.38 6.03 3.21
N GLU A 20 29.53 5.92 2.53
CA GLU A 20 30.80 5.48 3.13
C GLU A 20 31.17 6.30 4.37
N VAL A 21 30.98 7.60 4.29
CA VAL A 21 31.30 8.54 5.41
C VAL A 21 30.41 8.25 6.62
N LYS A 22 29.11 7.99 6.41
CA LYS A 22 28.18 7.64 7.50
C LYS A 22 28.56 6.27 8.07
N LEU A 23 28.80 5.28 7.20
CA LEU A 23 29.15 3.92 7.61
C LEU A 23 30.45 3.89 8.43
N LYS A 24 31.48 4.64 8.03
CA LYS A 24 32.73 4.76 8.81
C LYS A 24 32.47 5.32 10.21
N LYS A 25 31.65 6.37 10.33
CA LYS A 25 31.30 6.93 11.65
C LYS A 25 30.59 5.92 12.54
N VAL A 26 29.64 5.17 11.97
CA VAL A 26 28.89 4.14 12.73
C VAL A 26 29.81 3.00 13.14
N ARG A 27 30.71 2.52 12.25
CA ARG A 27 31.69 1.48 12.59
C ARG A 27 32.59 1.91 13.76
N THR A 28 33.16 3.13 13.70
CA THR A 28 33.98 3.63 14.79
C THR A 28 33.19 3.75 16.09
N PHE A 29 31.95 4.19 16.04
CA PHE A 29 31.09 4.23 17.23
C PHE A 29 30.85 2.85 17.84
N LEU A 30 30.66 1.83 17.00
CA LEU A 30 30.41 0.45 17.44
C LEU A 30 31.67 -0.27 17.98
N GLU A 31 32.88 0.27 17.80
CA GLU A 31 34.11 -0.28 18.42
C GLU A 31 34.08 -0.13 19.95
N ASP A 32 33.41 0.89 20.47
CA ASP A 32 33.39 1.26 21.89
C ASP A 32 32.04 0.95 22.59
N VAL A 33 31.02 0.47 21.85
CA VAL A 33 29.64 0.33 22.35
C VAL A 33 29.11 -1.07 22.12
N ASP A 34 28.50 -1.68 23.14
CA ASP A 34 27.79 -2.94 22.99
C ASP A 34 26.64 -2.78 22.00
N PRO A 35 26.59 -3.56 20.91
CA PRO A 35 25.50 -3.54 19.94
C PRO A 35 24.09 -3.62 20.55
N ARG A 36 23.96 -4.28 21.70
CA ARG A 36 22.69 -4.45 22.42
C ARG A 36 22.22 -3.20 23.16
N SER A 37 23.09 -2.22 23.35
CA SER A 37 22.76 -0.95 24.02
C SER A 37 22.31 0.15 23.06
N LEU A 38 22.21 -0.17 21.76
CA LEU A 38 21.81 0.80 20.75
C LEU A 38 20.31 1.04 20.76
N ASP A 39 19.90 2.27 20.45
CA ASP A 39 18.49 2.58 20.26
C ASP A 39 17.87 1.66 19.19
N PRO A 40 16.62 1.21 19.39
CA PRO A 40 15.91 0.39 18.40
C PRO A 40 15.83 1.07 17.03
N ILE A 41 15.77 0.28 15.96
CA ILE A 41 15.66 0.78 14.59
C ILE A 41 14.18 0.86 14.18
N PRO A 42 13.73 2.00 13.58
CA PRO A 42 12.35 2.15 13.15
C PRO A 42 12.06 1.31 11.90
N ILE A 43 10.92 0.63 11.91
CA ILE A 43 10.40 -0.18 10.81
C ILE A 43 8.91 0.06 10.62
N LYS A 44 8.42 -0.20 9.42
CA LYS A 44 6.99 -0.17 9.09
C LYS A 44 6.57 -1.47 8.42
N ARG A 45 5.32 -1.87 8.63
CA ARG A 45 4.69 -2.96 7.89
C ARG A 45 3.50 -2.43 7.11
N ILE A 46 3.47 -2.73 5.81
CA ILE A 46 2.32 -2.46 4.94
C ILE A 46 2.03 -3.72 4.14
N GLY A 47 0.82 -4.26 4.29
CA GLY A 47 0.49 -5.58 3.77
C GLY A 47 1.38 -6.66 4.38
N ASP A 48 2.05 -7.43 3.54
CA ASP A 48 2.98 -8.51 3.90
C ASP A 48 4.44 -8.06 4.03
N THR A 49 4.74 -6.80 3.76
CA THR A 49 6.11 -6.29 3.72
C THR A 49 6.47 -5.48 4.94
N THR A 50 7.53 -5.90 5.62
CA THR A 50 8.20 -5.15 6.68
C THR A 50 9.48 -4.52 6.13
N PHE A 51 9.64 -3.21 6.31
CA PHE A 51 10.80 -2.49 5.77
C PHE A 51 11.35 -1.46 6.76
N PHE A 52 12.63 -1.13 6.61
CA PHE A 52 13.27 -0.06 7.37
C PHE A 52 12.72 1.29 6.94
N THR A 53 12.39 2.15 7.91
CA THR A 53 12.06 3.56 7.64
C THR A 53 13.27 4.46 7.81
N ASP A 54 14.21 4.06 8.67
CA ASP A 54 15.56 4.66 8.82
C ASP A 54 16.55 3.61 9.34
N GLY A 55 17.78 4.02 9.63
CA GLY A 55 18.79 3.17 10.29
C GLY A 55 19.52 2.18 9.40
N HIS A 56 19.38 2.19 8.07
CA HIS A 56 20.03 1.28 7.13
C HIS A 56 21.56 1.19 7.33
N THR A 57 22.22 2.33 7.55
CA THR A 57 23.68 2.37 7.79
C THR A 57 24.05 1.66 9.09
N LYS A 58 23.23 1.82 10.13
CA LYS A 58 23.42 1.15 11.43
C LYS A 58 23.18 -0.35 11.30
N ALA A 59 22.07 -0.74 10.64
CA ALA A 59 21.73 -2.15 10.39
C ALA A 59 22.86 -2.87 9.59
N LEU A 60 23.43 -2.21 8.57
CA LEU A 60 24.55 -2.76 7.82
C LEU A 60 25.79 -2.94 8.69
N ALA A 61 26.15 -1.93 9.50
CA ALA A 61 27.32 -2.00 10.36
C ALA A 61 27.17 -3.08 11.45
N LEU A 62 25.97 -3.30 11.97
CA LEU A 62 25.66 -4.39 12.91
C LEU A 62 25.81 -5.76 12.25
N LEU A 63 25.29 -5.92 11.01
CA LEU A 63 25.45 -7.16 10.24
C LEU A 63 26.94 -7.49 10.00
N GLU A 64 27.78 -6.50 9.72
CA GLU A 64 29.23 -6.67 9.52
C GLU A 64 29.95 -7.15 10.78
N GLN A 65 29.38 -6.89 11.98
CA GLN A 65 29.87 -7.43 13.26
C GLN A 65 29.28 -8.80 13.60
N GLY A 66 28.49 -9.40 12.70
CA GLY A 66 27.87 -10.71 12.90
C GLY A 66 26.57 -10.67 13.72
N VAL A 67 25.98 -9.48 13.89
CA VAL A 67 24.66 -9.35 14.53
C VAL A 67 23.58 -9.71 13.52
N GLU A 68 22.81 -10.75 13.78
CA GLU A 68 21.73 -11.20 12.90
C GLU A 68 20.34 -10.72 13.36
N GLU A 69 20.20 -10.38 14.63
CA GLU A 69 18.96 -9.99 15.28
C GLU A 69 19.12 -8.63 15.96
N ILE A 70 18.18 -7.73 15.73
CA ILE A 70 18.24 -6.35 16.24
C ILE A 70 16.95 -5.95 16.95
N GLU A 71 17.05 -4.98 17.87
CA GLU A 71 15.90 -4.31 18.42
C GLU A 71 15.30 -3.33 17.40
N VAL A 72 13.98 -3.40 17.25
CA VAL A 72 13.18 -2.56 16.34
C VAL A 72 11.94 -2.04 17.04
N PHE A 73 11.33 -1.00 16.48
CA PHE A 73 10.01 -0.52 16.89
C PHE A 73 9.18 -0.14 15.66
N TRP A 74 7.85 -0.18 15.81
CA TRP A 74 6.95 0.26 14.75
C TRP A 74 6.97 1.78 14.63
N ASP A 75 7.30 2.26 13.43
CA ASP A 75 7.24 3.69 13.10
C ASP A 75 5.78 4.09 12.92
N GLU A 76 5.28 4.93 13.81
CA GLU A 76 3.91 5.45 13.83
C GLU A 76 3.83 6.92 13.38
N ASP A 77 4.94 7.49 12.91
CA ASP A 77 4.99 8.86 12.41
C ASP A 77 4.08 9.05 11.19
N ASP A 78 3.51 10.25 11.05
CA ASP A 78 2.68 10.61 9.88
C ASP A 78 3.56 10.93 8.67
N LEU A 79 4.08 9.87 8.04
CA LEU A 79 4.95 9.93 6.88
C LEU A 79 4.19 9.62 5.58
N ASP A 80 4.77 9.97 4.45
CA ASP A 80 4.23 9.57 3.15
C ASP A 80 4.64 8.12 2.82
N TRP A 81 3.86 7.16 3.31
CA TRP A 81 4.12 5.73 3.16
C TRP A 81 4.12 5.26 1.70
N LEU A 82 3.44 5.97 0.80
CA LEU A 82 3.50 5.66 -0.62
C LEU A 82 4.90 5.92 -1.19
N GLN A 83 5.57 7.00 -0.76
CA GLN A 83 6.97 7.26 -1.15
C GLN A 83 7.92 6.20 -0.60
N TYR A 84 7.69 5.69 0.62
CA TYR A 84 8.49 4.57 1.16
C TYR A 84 8.30 3.29 0.34
N LEU A 85 7.07 2.97 -0.06
CA LEU A 85 6.81 1.81 -0.93
C LEU A 85 7.47 1.96 -2.31
N ILE A 86 7.54 3.18 -2.86
CA ILE A 86 8.31 3.47 -4.07
C ILE A 86 9.81 3.21 -3.84
N CYS A 87 10.36 3.64 -2.72
CA CYS A 87 11.76 3.34 -2.38
C CYS A 87 12.01 1.83 -2.22
N VAL A 88 11.07 1.10 -1.62
CA VAL A 88 11.11 -0.37 -1.54
C VAL A 88 11.08 -1.00 -2.93
N SER A 89 10.18 -0.55 -3.84
CA SER A 89 10.14 -1.08 -5.21
C SER A 89 11.44 -0.84 -5.96
N TRP A 90 12.07 0.32 -5.81
CA TRP A 90 13.40 0.57 -6.38
C TRP A 90 14.48 -0.39 -5.84
N CYS A 91 14.40 -0.76 -4.56
CA CYS A 91 15.30 -1.75 -3.98
C CYS A 91 15.07 -3.14 -4.60
N GLU A 92 13.81 -3.55 -4.74
CA GLU A 92 13.45 -4.84 -5.35
C GLU A 92 13.89 -4.93 -6.82
N GLU A 93 13.67 -3.90 -7.62
CA GLU A 93 14.14 -3.78 -9.01
C GLU A 93 15.67 -3.89 -9.08
N ALA A 94 16.39 -3.29 -8.11
CA ALA A 94 17.83 -3.37 -7.97
C ALA A 94 18.32 -4.68 -7.32
N LYS A 95 17.41 -5.63 -7.03
CA LYS A 95 17.67 -6.91 -6.33
C LYS A 95 18.25 -6.75 -4.93
N ILE A 96 17.86 -5.69 -4.25
CA ILE A 96 18.18 -5.43 -2.85
C ILE A 96 16.97 -5.88 -2.03
N ARG A 97 17.07 -7.03 -1.36
CA ARG A 97 16.00 -7.65 -0.57
C ARG A 97 16.31 -7.71 0.91
N THR A 98 17.58 -7.65 1.26
CA THR A 98 18.06 -7.68 2.64
C THR A 98 19.14 -6.61 2.84
N ILE A 99 19.41 -6.27 4.10
CA ILE A 99 20.48 -5.31 4.42
C ILE A 99 21.84 -5.77 3.92
N ALA A 100 22.08 -7.09 3.77
CA ALA A 100 23.33 -7.65 3.25
C ALA A 100 23.58 -7.21 1.79
N ASP A 101 22.55 -7.03 0.98
CA ASP A 101 22.68 -6.64 -0.42
C ASP A 101 23.24 -5.21 -0.57
N LEU A 102 23.17 -4.40 0.50
CA LEU A 102 23.74 -3.05 0.53
C LEU A 102 25.24 -3.01 0.75
N GLN A 103 25.90 -4.13 1.09
CA GLN A 103 27.37 -4.20 1.24
C GLN A 103 28.09 -3.75 -0.04
N ASN A 104 27.56 -4.13 -1.21
CA ASN A 104 28.10 -3.75 -2.52
C ASN A 104 27.56 -2.41 -3.04
N ARG A 105 26.82 -1.68 -2.21
CA ARG A 105 26.17 -0.39 -2.53
C ARG A 105 26.69 0.76 -1.65
N VAL A 106 27.84 0.55 -1.01
CA VAL A 106 28.53 1.61 -0.26
C VAL A 106 29.25 2.51 -1.25
N VAL A 107 28.97 3.80 -1.20
CA VAL A 107 29.51 4.79 -2.15
C VAL A 107 30.00 6.04 -1.42
N ASP A 108 30.92 6.78 -2.07
CA ASP A 108 31.39 8.07 -1.56
C ASP A 108 30.25 9.09 -1.39
N HIS A 109 30.50 10.13 -0.61
CA HIS A 109 29.47 11.11 -0.26
C HIS A 109 28.89 11.86 -1.48
N SER A 110 29.70 12.16 -2.49
CA SER A 110 29.25 12.89 -3.68
C SER A 110 28.34 12.03 -4.55
N THR A 111 28.71 10.77 -4.72
CA THR A 111 27.92 9.74 -5.42
C THR A 111 26.61 9.44 -4.68
N TYR A 112 26.66 9.33 -3.33
CA TYR A 112 25.48 9.13 -2.51
C TYR A 112 24.46 10.28 -2.69
N ARG A 113 24.93 11.55 -2.64
CA ARG A 113 24.08 12.71 -2.87
C ARG A 113 23.43 12.70 -4.27
N ARG A 114 24.22 12.36 -5.28
CA ARG A 114 23.76 12.36 -6.68
C ARG A 114 22.78 11.23 -6.97
N LEU A 115 23.07 10.01 -6.50
CA LEU A 115 22.29 8.82 -6.84
C LEU A 115 21.10 8.60 -5.92
N TRP A 116 21.21 9.00 -4.64
CA TRP A 116 20.15 8.78 -3.66
C TRP A 116 19.38 10.06 -3.30
N HIS A 117 20.03 11.07 -2.74
CA HIS A 117 19.30 12.29 -2.30
C HIS A 117 18.57 12.94 -3.48
N LYS A 118 19.26 13.18 -4.62
CA LYS A 118 18.60 13.79 -5.79
C LYS A 118 17.42 12.96 -6.31
N ARG A 119 17.50 11.63 -6.23
CA ARG A 119 16.38 10.76 -6.63
C ARG A 119 15.19 10.94 -5.69
N CYS A 120 15.43 10.95 -4.37
CA CYS A 120 14.39 11.23 -3.37
C CYS A 120 13.79 12.64 -3.54
N ASP A 121 14.62 13.67 -3.73
CA ASP A 121 14.16 15.04 -3.96
C ASP A 121 13.27 15.15 -5.19
N THR A 122 13.58 14.42 -6.26
CA THR A 122 12.75 14.38 -7.49
C THR A 122 11.42 13.70 -7.21
N MET A 123 11.44 12.53 -6.56
CA MET A 123 10.21 11.81 -6.18
C MET A 123 9.30 12.66 -5.28
N GLN A 124 9.86 13.36 -4.31
CA GLN A 124 9.07 14.24 -3.41
C GLN A 124 8.37 15.35 -4.18
N LYS A 125 9.07 16.03 -5.10
CA LYS A 125 8.47 17.07 -5.95
C LYS A 125 7.35 16.54 -6.82
N GLU A 126 7.54 15.39 -7.44
CA GLU A 126 6.51 14.75 -8.26
C GLU A 126 5.30 14.32 -7.42
N ALA A 127 5.53 13.84 -6.19
CA ALA A 127 4.47 13.49 -5.24
C ALA A 127 3.66 14.71 -4.80
N GLU A 128 4.29 15.87 -4.59
CA GLU A 128 3.61 17.15 -4.29
C GLU A 128 2.67 17.56 -5.45
N GLU A 129 3.01 17.22 -6.68
CA GLU A 129 2.20 17.45 -7.89
C GLU A 129 1.15 16.35 -8.09
N GLY A 130 1.11 15.34 -7.21
CA GLY A 130 0.19 14.19 -7.29
C GLY A 130 0.65 13.10 -8.27
N HIS A 131 1.92 13.12 -8.68
CA HIS A 131 2.53 12.10 -9.53
C HIS A 131 3.42 11.17 -8.69
N TYR A 132 3.13 9.87 -8.73
CA TYR A 132 3.89 8.86 -8.01
C TYR A 132 4.55 7.90 -9.00
N GLN A 133 5.89 7.92 -9.06
CA GLN A 133 6.68 7.03 -9.92
C GLN A 133 6.42 5.56 -9.60
N GLY A 134 6.32 4.73 -10.65
CA GLY A 134 6.13 3.28 -10.46
C GLY A 134 4.72 2.88 -9.98
N VAL A 135 3.81 3.86 -9.78
CA VAL A 135 2.40 3.56 -9.49
C VAL A 135 1.65 3.35 -10.80
N HIS A 136 0.99 2.20 -10.93
CA HIS A 136 0.21 1.85 -12.11
C HIS A 136 -1.00 1.00 -11.74
N THR A 137 -1.94 0.84 -12.66
CA THR A 137 -3.22 0.19 -12.38
C THR A 137 -3.55 -0.83 -13.48
N PRO A 138 -2.86 -2.00 -13.48
CA PRO A 138 -3.12 -3.06 -14.46
C PRO A 138 -4.47 -3.75 -14.22
N LYS A 139 -5.03 -4.27 -15.30
CA LYS A 139 -6.10 -5.26 -15.25
C LYS A 139 -5.51 -6.62 -14.90
N ILE A 140 -6.05 -7.28 -13.88
CA ILE A 140 -5.62 -8.60 -13.45
C ILE A 140 -6.57 -9.64 -14.05
N MET A 141 -6.01 -10.59 -14.77
CA MET A 141 -6.79 -11.63 -15.47
C MET A 141 -6.84 -12.96 -14.71
N ASP A 142 -5.75 -13.30 -14.01
CA ASP A 142 -5.62 -14.55 -13.29
C ASP A 142 -6.55 -14.59 -12.06
N PRO A 143 -7.49 -15.55 -11.98
CA PRO A 143 -8.42 -15.67 -10.85
C PRO A 143 -7.75 -15.89 -9.50
N GLU A 144 -6.65 -16.66 -9.46
CA GLU A 144 -5.91 -16.91 -8.22
C GLU A 144 -5.24 -15.63 -7.72
N GLU A 145 -4.68 -14.86 -8.63
CA GLU A 145 -4.06 -13.56 -8.29
C GLU A 145 -5.09 -12.53 -7.82
N LYS A 146 -6.29 -12.48 -8.43
CA LYS A 146 -7.40 -11.65 -7.95
C LYS A 146 -7.77 -12.00 -6.50
N SER A 147 -7.93 -13.29 -6.21
CA SER A 147 -8.26 -13.78 -4.87
C SER A 147 -7.15 -13.45 -3.87
N ARG A 148 -5.88 -13.66 -4.25
CA ARG A 148 -4.71 -13.34 -3.42
C ARG A 148 -4.62 -11.86 -3.08
N ILE A 149 -4.77 -10.98 -4.07
CA ILE A 149 -4.74 -9.52 -3.87
C ILE A 149 -5.90 -9.09 -2.97
N THR A 150 -7.10 -9.64 -3.22
CA THR A 150 -8.28 -9.34 -2.40
C THR A 150 -8.06 -9.73 -0.96
N GLU A 151 -7.61 -10.95 -0.68
CA GLU A 151 -7.37 -11.41 0.69
C GLU A 151 -6.31 -10.55 1.38
N LEU A 152 -5.19 -10.29 0.71
CA LEU A 152 -4.09 -9.49 1.24
C LEU A 152 -4.57 -8.08 1.65
N VAL A 153 -5.31 -7.40 0.79
CA VAL A 153 -5.77 -6.04 1.04
C VAL A 153 -6.88 -6.00 2.09
N LEU A 154 -7.88 -6.89 1.99
CA LEU A 154 -9.03 -6.85 2.91
C LEU A 154 -8.65 -7.24 4.34
N ARG A 155 -7.70 -8.16 4.53
CA ARG A 155 -7.19 -8.49 5.87
C ARG A 155 -6.47 -7.33 6.57
N ALA A 156 -5.90 -6.41 5.81
CA ALA A 156 -5.30 -5.19 6.34
C ALA A 156 -6.33 -4.08 6.66
N LEU A 157 -7.63 -4.32 6.36
CA LEU A 157 -8.71 -3.36 6.55
C LEU A 157 -9.80 -3.88 7.51
N PRO A 158 -9.45 -4.29 8.75
CA PRO A 158 -10.41 -4.94 9.67
C PRO A 158 -11.57 -4.03 10.08
N ALA A 159 -11.40 -2.72 10.01
CA ALA A 159 -12.48 -1.76 10.31
C ALA A 159 -13.65 -1.84 9.30
N TRP A 160 -13.39 -2.28 8.06
CA TRP A 160 -14.41 -2.44 7.01
C TRP A 160 -14.75 -3.90 6.73
N PHE A 161 -13.78 -4.81 6.88
CA PHE A 161 -13.87 -6.22 6.48
C PHE A 161 -13.56 -7.17 7.65
N GLY A 162 -13.97 -6.81 8.88
CA GLY A 162 -13.70 -7.58 10.10
C GLY A 162 -14.51 -8.87 10.26
N ILE A 163 -15.48 -9.15 9.37
CA ILE A 163 -16.29 -10.38 9.40
C ILE A 163 -15.66 -11.41 8.46
N GLU A 164 -15.04 -12.45 9.01
CA GLU A 164 -14.28 -13.45 8.24
C GLU A 164 -15.11 -14.12 7.14
N GLU A 165 -16.37 -14.48 7.41
CA GLU A 165 -17.24 -15.11 6.41
C GLU A 165 -17.51 -14.19 5.21
N ALA A 166 -17.72 -12.89 5.48
CA ALA A 166 -17.91 -11.88 4.43
C ALA A 166 -16.63 -11.67 3.62
N LEU A 167 -15.47 -11.56 4.31
CA LEU A 167 -14.16 -11.44 3.67
C LEU A 167 -13.92 -12.61 2.73
N GLN A 168 -14.11 -13.85 3.20
CA GLN A 168 -13.94 -15.05 2.39
C GLN A 168 -14.92 -15.13 1.22
N SER A 169 -16.12 -14.56 1.37
CA SER A 169 -17.07 -14.44 0.27
C SER A 169 -16.56 -13.52 -0.84
N TYR A 170 -15.96 -12.37 -0.46
CA TYR A 170 -15.32 -11.46 -1.43
C TYR A 170 -14.13 -12.16 -2.13
N VAL A 171 -13.24 -12.81 -1.36
CA VAL A 171 -12.06 -13.52 -1.91
C VAL A 171 -12.45 -14.55 -2.97
N ARG A 172 -13.51 -15.31 -2.73
CA ARG A 172 -14.01 -16.27 -3.74
C ARG A 172 -14.75 -15.60 -4.89
N GLY A 173 -15.52 -14.54 -4.59
CA GLY A 173 -16.39 -13.90 -5.56
C GLY A 173 -15.68 -13.05 -6.61
N VAL A 174 -14.43 -12.64 -6.37
CA VAL A 174 -13.67 -11.81 -7.34
C VAL A 174 -13.14 -12.61 -8.53
N ALA A 175 -13.11 -13.93 -8.47
CA ALA A 175 -12.50 -14.77 -9.50
C ALA A 175 -13.05 -14.49 -10.91
N ASP A 176 -14.37 -14.34 -11.03
CA ASP A 176 -15.07 -14.15 -12.30
C ASP A 176 -15.40 -12.65 -12.61
N THR A 177 -14.85 -11.71 -11.85
CA THR A 177 -15.12 -10.29 -12.03
C THR A 177 -14.08 -9.60 -12.91
N GLU A 178 -14.41 -8.44 -13.49
CA GLU A 178 -13.42 -7.51 -13.98
C GLU A 178 -12.63 -6.93 -12.79
N PHE A 179 -11.30 -6.91 -12.88
CA PHE A 179 -10.47 -6.61 -11.72
C PHE A 179 -9.26 -5.73 -12.10
N PHE A 180 -9.07 -4.65 -11.36
CA PHE A 180 -7.91 -3.78 -11.47
C PHE A 180 -7.22 -3.68 -10.12
N ALA A 181 -5.88 -3.78 -10.11
CA ALA A 181 -5.08 -3.54 -8.91
C ALA A 181 -4.26 -2.26 -9.08
N VAL A 182 -4.24 -1.39 -8.10
CA VAL A 182 -3.23 -0.32 -8.04
C VAL A 182 -1.99 -0.88 -7.37
N GLN A 183 -0.86 -0.74 -8.04
CA GLN A 183 0.42 -1.35 -7.66
C GLN A 183 1.53 -0.30 -7.58
N VAL A 184 2.50 -0.55 -6.71
CA VAL A 184 3.78 0.16 -6.64
C VAL A 184 4.89 -0.84 -7.01
N GLY A 185 5.48 -0.71 -8.19
CA GLY A 185 6.21 -1.81 -8.80
C GLY A 185 5.27 -3.00 -9.00
N ASP A 186 5.69 -4.19 -8.57
CA ASP A 186 4.85 -5.40 -8.64
C ASP A 186 3.95 -5.61 -7.40
N ARG A 187 3.96 -4.67 -6.46
CA ARG A 187 3.26 -4.79 -5.17
C ARG A 187 1.87 -4.17 -5.23
N PRO A 188 0.80 -4.95 -5.04
CA PRO A 188 -0.54 -4.41 -4.93
C PRO A 188 -0.72 -3.65 -3.61
N VAL A 189 -1.26 -2.43 -3.70
CA VAL A 189 -1.60 -1.60 -2.53
C VAL A 189 -3.10 -1.32 -2.43
N GLY A 190 -3.87 -1.78 -3.41
CA GLY A 190 -5.31 -1.71 -3.43
C GLY A 190 -5.88 -2.32 -4.70
N PHE A 191 -7.19 -2.50 -4.74
CA PHE A 191 -7.89 -3.08 -5.89
C PHE A 191 -9.32 -2.55 -6.00
N ILE A 192 -9.89 -2.73 -7.19
CA ILE A 192 -11.32 -2.63 -7.49
C ILE A 192 -11.77 -3.83 -8.29
N SER A 193 -12.86 -4.43 -7.87
CA SER A 193 -13.52 -5.55 -8.52
C SER A 193 -14.90 -5.14 -8.99
N ILE A 194 -15.27 -5.52 -10.20
CA ILE A 194 -16.47 -5.06 -10.89
C ILE A 194 -17.30 -6.26 -11.31
N LEU A 195 -18.56 -6.28 -10.85
CA LEU A 195 -19.55 -7.29 -11.19
C LEU A 195 -20.48 -6.75 -12.28
N GLU A 196 -20.63 -7.47 -13.36
CA GLU A 196 -21.64 -7.18 -14.37
C GLU A 196 -23.02 -7.65 -13.92
N HIS A 197 -24.02 -6.78 -13.98
CA HIS A 197 -25.43 -7.13 -13.72
C HIS A 197 -26.19 -7.42 -15.00
N ASN A 198 -25.97 -6.58 -16.01
CA ASN A 198 -26.60 -6.70 -17.33
C ASN A 198 -25.85 -5.85 -18.36
N GLU A 199 -26.33 -5.79 -19.58
CA GLU A 199 -25.73 -5.03 -20.67
C GLU A 199 -25.54 -3.54 -20.40
N PHE A 200 -26.28 -2.95 -19.48
CA PHE A 200 -26.24 -1.50 -19.17
C PHE A 200 -25.53 -1.18 -17.86
N THR A 201 -25.48 -2.12 -16.91
CA THR A 201 -25.13 -1.83 -15.52
C THR A 201 -24.07 -2.77 -14.98
N SER A 202 -23.05 -2.18 -14.37
CA SER A 202 -22.05 -2.89 -13.56
C SER A 202 -21.96 -2.28 -12.16
N GLU A 203 -21.48 -3.05 -11.21
CA GLU A 203 -21.36 -2.67 -9.80
C GLU A 203 -19.91 -2.78 -9.33
N ILE A 204 -19.46 -1.86 -8.48
CA ILE A 204 -18.28 -2.08 -7.65
C ILE A 204 -18.65 -3.21 -6.67
N TYR A 205 -18.18 -4.43 -6.96
CA TYR A 205 -18.41 -5.59 -6.12
C TYR A 205 -17.64 -5.47 -4.80
N CYS A 206 -16.35 -5.11 -4.90
CA CYS A 206 -15.50 -4.85 -3.76
C CYS A 206 -14.37 -3.89 -4.15
N MET A 207 -13.94 -3.03 -3.22
CA MET A 207 -12.81 -2.12 -3.40
C MET A 207 -12.10 -1.93 -2.06
N GLY A 208 -10.78 -2.03 -2.06
CA GLY A 208 -9.95 -1.78 -0.88
C GLY A 208 -8.62 -1.16 -1.27
N ILE A 209 -8.08 -0.34 -0.36
CA ILE A 209 -6.74 0.28 -0.47
C ILE A 209 -6.17 0.30 0.94
N TYR A 210 -4.89 -0.04 1.12
CA TYR A 210 -4.22 0.05 2.41
C TYR A 210 -4.38 1.44 3.03
N GLU A 211 -4.71 1.48 4.32
CA GLU A 211 -5.03 2.73 5.01
C GLU A 211 -3.85 3.71 5.00
N GLU A 212 -2.63 3.19 5.12
CA GLU A 212 -1.39 3.94 5.13
C GLU A 212 -1.14 4.77 3.85
N VAL A 213 -1.73 4.33 2.73
CA VAL A 213 -1.60 5.04 1.43
C VAL A 213 -2.89 5.73 0.99
N HIS A 214 -3.85 5.90 1.91
CA HIS A 214 -5.03 6.70 1.64
C HIS A 214 -4.68 8.16 1.32
N ARG A 215 -5.62 8.87 0.66
CA ARG A 215 -5.50 10.29 0.26
C ARG A 215 -4.34 10.63 -0.68
N ARG A 216 -3.75 9.62 -1.33
CA ARG A 216 -2.72 9.77 -2.37
C ARG A 216 -3.29 9.64 -3.80
N GLY A 217 -4.59 9.73 -3.96
CA GLY A 217 -5.25 9.66 -5.27
C GLY A 217 -5.50 8.25 -5.81
N LEU A 218 -5.03 7.19 -5.16
CA LEU A 218 -5.09 5.81 -5.66
C LEU A 218 -6.50 5.32 -5.93
N GLY A 219 -7.47 5.69 -5.09
CA GLY A 219 -8.88 5.36 -5.31
C GLY A 219 -9.45 6.02 -6.57
N LYS A 220 -8.98 7.22 -6.93
CA LYS A 220 -9.34 7.88 -8.19
C LYS A 220 -8.77 7.11 -9.39
N GLU A 221 -7.54 6.62 -9.29
CA GLU A 221 -6.91 5.84 -10.36
C GLU A 221 -7.63 4.50 -10.58
N LEU A 222 -8.02 3.80 -9.52
CA LEU A 222 -8.83 2.58 -9.62
C LEU A 222 -10.18 2.84 -10.30
N LEU A 223 -10.90 3.87 -9.87
CA LEU A 223 -12.18 4.23 -10.51
C LEU A 223 -11.98 4.64 -11.96
N ARG A 224 -10.92 5.38 -12.30
CA ARG A 224 -10.62 5.79 -13.68
C ARG A 224 -10.39 4.57 -14.59
N ALA A 225 -9.62 3.59 -14.12
CA ALA A 225 -9.36 2.34 -14.86
C ALA A 225 -10.67 1.55 -15.06
N ALA A 226 -11.47 1.39 -14.01
CA ALA A 226 -12.77 0.75 -14.06
C ALA A 226 -13.73 1.44 -15.05
N GLU A 227 -13.90 2.75 -14.92
CA GLU A 227 -14.78 3.53 -15.79
C GLU A 227 -14.35 3.51 -17.26
N ALA A 228 -13.04 3.52 -17.53
CA ALA A 228 -12.53 3.40 -18.90
C ALA A 228 -12.92 2.06 -19.53
N CYS A 229 -12.81 0.95 -18.77
CA CYS A 229 -13.25 -0.36 -19.21
C CYS A 229 -14.76 -0.39 -19.48
N LEU A 230 -15.56 0.09 -18.54
CA LEU A 230 -17.03 0.09 -18.65
C LEU A 230 -17.55 0.94 -19.80
N ARG A 231 -16.89 2.08 -20.08
CA ARG A 231 -17.23 2.91 -21.26
C ARG A 231 -16.92 2.22 -22.59
N GLN A 232 -15.81 1.47 -22.66
CA GLN A 232 -15.50 0.64 -23.84
C GLN A 232 -16.56 -0.44 -24.07
N GLU A 233 -17.11 -1.00 -22.99
CA GLU A 233 -18.20 -1.99 -23.00
C GLU A 233 -19.59 -1.34 -23.20
N LYS A 234 -19.65 -0.01 -23.33
CA LYS A 234 -20.89 0.78 -23.52
C LYS A 234 -21.88 0.68 -22.36
N LYS A 235 -21.37 0.39 -21.15
CA LYS A 235 -22.19 0.46 -19.92
C LYS A 235 -22.70 1.88 -19.72
N LYS A 236 -23.88 2.00 -19.15
CA LYS A 236 -24.57 3.27 -18.88
C LYS A 236 -24.52 3.66 -17.41
N PHE A 237 -24.48 2.67 -16.53
CA PHE A 237 -24.55 2.88 -15.10
C PHE A 237 -23.49 2.10 -14.37
N PHE A 238 -22.83 2.77 -13.44
CA PHE A 238 -21.90 2.18 -12.51
C PHE A 238 -22.47 2.35 -11.10
N THR A 239 -22.68 1.27 -10.39
CA THR A 239 -23.31 1.28 -9.06
C THR A 239 -22.30 0.86 -7.98
N VAL A 240 -22.61 1.18 -6.74
CA VAL A 240 -21.90 0.68 -5.56
C VAL A 240 -22.88 0.53 -4.40
N LYS A 241 -22.67 -0.47 -3.57
CA LYS A 241 -23.34 -0.67 -2.30
C LYS A 241 -22.38 -0.30 -1.16
N THR A 242 -22.84 0.50 -0.23
CA THR A 242 -22.07 0.91 0.95
C THR A 242 -22.99 1.02 2.17
N LEU A 243 -22.41 1.12 3.36
CA LEU A 243 -23.19 1.30 4.57
C LEU A 243 -23.94 2.65 4.55
N GLY A 244 -25.24 2.61 4.83
CA GLY A 244 -26.14 3.74 4.69
C GLY A 244 -25.89 4.90 5.66
N ASP A 245 -26.46 6.07 5.34
CA ASP A 245 -26.32 7.28 6.16
C ASP A 245 -26.98 7.15 7.54
N SER A 246 -27.98 6.27 7.69
CA SER A 246 -28.62 5.96 8.98
C SER A 246 -27.72 5.18 9.95
N HIS A 247 -26.58 4.65 9.51
CA HIS A 247 -25.59 4.00 10.37
C HIS A 247 -24.51 5.00 10.81
N PRO A 248 -24.19 5.08 12.11
CA PRO A 248 -23.32 6.14 12.66
C PRO A 248 -21.82 5.97 12.40
N ASP A 249 -21.39 4.94 11.68
CA ASP A 249 -19.97 4.60 11.47
C ASP A 249 -19.21 5.73 10.76
N PRO A 250 -18.11 6.27 11.37
CA PRO A 250 -17.36 7.38 10.81
C PRO A 250 -16.50 6.99 9.60
N GLY A 251 -16.00 5.76 9.53
CA GLY A 251 -15.21 5.25 8.40
C GLY A 251 -16.06 5.19 7.13
N TYR A 252 -17.27 4.65 7.24
CA TYR A 252 -18.21 4.60 6.12
C TYR A 252 -18.76 5.98 5.72
N ARG A 253 -18.75 6.98 6.62
CA ARG A 253 -19.02 8.37 6.22
C ARG A 253 -17.97 8.87 5.23
N GLN A 254 -16.70 8.59 5.47
CA GLN A 254 -15.61 8.95 4.53
C GLN A 254 -15.76 8.19 3.20
N THR A 255 -16.13 6.91 3.24
CA THR A 255 -16.40 6.09 2.05
C THR A 255 -17.52 6.68 1.21
N ARG A 256 -18.66 7.07 1.82
CA ARG A 256 -19.76 7.74 1.12
C ARG A 256 -19.34 9.09 0.53
N GLN A 257 -18.57 9.89 1.26
CA GLN A 257 -18.04 11.16 0.75
C GLN A 257 -17.10 10.95 -0.44
N PHE A 258 -16.27 9.93 -0.39
CA PHE A 258 -15.42 9.55 -1.51
C PHE A 258 -16.26 9.26 -2.77
N TYR A 259 -17.25 8.37 -2.71
CA TYR A 259 -18.10 8.06 -3.85
C TYR A 259 -18.88 9.28 -4.37
N ARG A 260 -19.46 10.10 -3.47
CA ARG A 260 -20.09 11.37 -3.87
C ARG A 260 -19.13 12.30 -4.62
N SER A 261 -17.88 12.43 -4.15
CA SER A 261 -16.86 13.26 -4.81
C SER A 261 -16.44 12.72 -6.20
N LYS A 262 -16.76 11.47 -6.50
CA LYS A 262 -16.49 10.81 -7.79
C LYS A 262 -17.71 10.73 -8.69
N GLY A 263 -18.79 11.43 -8.35
CA GLY A 263 -19.99 11.53 -9.17
C GLY A 263 -20.99 10.40 -8.98
N PHE A 264 -20.91 9.66 -7.88
CA PHE A 264 -21.95 8.73 -7.47
C PHE A 264 -23.04 9.47 -6.68
N PHE A 265 -24.30 9.26 -7.06
CA PHE A 265 -25.47 9.81 -6.41
C PHE A 265 -26.17 8.72 -5.60
N PRO A 266 -26.73 9.04 -4.41
CA PRO A 266 -27.55 8.09 -3.66
C PRO A 266 -28.80 7.75 -4.48
N LEU A 267 -29.12 6.46 -4.59
CA LEU A 267 -30.30 5.96 -5.25
C LEU A 267 -31.34 5.51 -4.24
N GLU A 268 -30.96 4.61 -3.32
CA GLU A 268 -31.85 4.00 -2.34
C GLU A 268 -31.07 3.56 -1.11
N GLU A 269 -31.64 3.73 0.09
CA GLU A 269 -31.17 3.07 1.31
C GLU A 269 -32.19 2.00 1.74
N SER A 270 -31.74 0.75 1.86
CA SER A 270 -32.59 -0.39 2.18
C SER A 270 -31.97 -1.28 3.25
N LYS A 271 -32.80 -1.76 4.19
CA LYS A 271 -32.40 -2.76 5.19
C LYS A 271 -32.61 -4.20 4.70
N GLY A 272 -33.29 -4.37 3.55
CA GLY A 272 -33.56 -5.68 2.96
C GLY A 272 -32.36 -6.32 2.26
N ILE A 273 -31.39 -5.50 1.81
CA ILE A 273 -30.22 -5.99 1.05
C ILE A 273 -29.22 -6.70 1.97
N TRP A 274 -28.95 -6.15 3.15
CA TRP A 274 -27.95 -6.67 4.09
C TRP A 274 -28.56 -7.09 5.44
N ALA A 275 -29.56 -7.96 5.40
CA ALA A 275 -30.15 -8.62 6.58
C ALA A 275 -30.38 -7.68 7.79
N GLY A 276 -30.99 -6.50 7.57
CA GLY A 276 -31.28 -5.51 8.61
C GLY A 276 -30.23 -4.39 8.75
N THR A 277 -29.06 -4.53 8.16
CA THR A 277 -28.06 -3.45 8.11
C THR A 277 -28.41 -2.47 6.99
N PRO A 278 -28.40 -1.14 7.24
CA PRO A 278 -28.74 -0.18 6.21
C PRO A 278 -27.71 -0.16 5.09
N CYS A 279 -28.13 -0.57 3.89
CA CYS A 279 -27.35 -0.57 2.67
C CYS A 279 -27.79 0.61 1.80
N LEU A 280 -26.85 1.51 1.49
CA LEU A 280 -27.03 2.58 0.52
C LEU A 280 -26.54 2.11 -0.84
N VAL A 281 -27.43 2.05 -1.82
CA VAL A 281 -27.10 1.90 -3.23
C VAL A 281 -26.82 3.28 -3.80
N MET A 282 -25.67 3.44 -4.45
CA MET A 282 -25.32 4.65 -5.17
C MET A 282 -25.10 4.35 -6.64
N VAL A 283 -25.38 5.31 -7.52
CA VAL A 283 -25.29 5.17 -8.97
C VAL A 283 -24.52 6.34 -9.58
N LYS A 284 -23.67 6.03 -10.56
CA LYS A 284 -23.00 7.00 -11.41
C LYS A 284 -23.38 6.74 -12.86
N PRO A 285 -23.93 7.72 -13.62
CA PRO A 285 -24.03 7.64 -15.07
C PRO A 285 -22.63 7.60 -15.71
N LEU A 286 -22.47 6.76 -16.72
CA LEU A 286 -21.30 6.67 -17.56
C LEU A 286 -21.62 7.25 -18.94
N ASP A 287 -21.25 8.49 -19.15
CA ASP A 287 -21.45 9.19 -20.44
C ASP A 287 -20.43 8.73 -21.49
#